data_3c9ae6b363f8644e3f1d449b75a334d1
#
_entry.id   3c9ae6b363f8644e3f1d449b75a334d1
#
_cell.length_a   1.000
_cell.length_b   1.000
_cell.length_c   1.000
_cell.angle_alpha   90.00
_cell.angle_beta   90.00
_cell.angle_gamma   90.00
#
_symmetry.space_group_name_H-M   'P 1'
#
loop_
_entity.id
_entity.type
_entity.pdbx_description
1 polymer ?
#
loop_
_entity_poly.entity_id
_entity_poly.type
_entity_poly.pdbx_seq_one_letter_code
_entity_poly.pdbx_strand_id
1 'polypeptide(L)'
;LKNEILPLATIITPNVPEAEEIVGFKIVTEDDINKAGKFILTEVGCKSVIIKGGHLEGKAKDYLFTRNDSPHIWESERINTKHTHGTGCTFSAVITAELAKGNDLVTSVDIAKKFITAAIKNSPEIGHGSGPVNHIAYKE
;
A
#
# COMPACT_ATOMS: atom_id res chain seq x y z
N LEU A 1 3.48 -16.98 10.06
CA LEU A 1 2.83 -15.87 9.38
C LEU A 1 2.71 -16.12 7.87
N LYS A 2 3.85 -16.30 7.15
CA LYS A 2 3.91 -16.40 5.68
C LYS A 2 3.07 -17.56 5.14
N ASN A 3 3.16 -18.74 5.75
CA ASN A 3 2.53 -19.96 5.26
C ASN A 3 1.13 -20.23 5.83
N GLU A 4 0.69 -19.45 6.82
CA GLU A 4 -0.56 -19.72 7.54
C GLU A 4 -1.55 -18.55 7.47
N ILE A 5 -1.08 -17.32 7.58
CA ILE A 5 -1.95 -16.14 7.64
C ILE A 5 -2.04 -15.42 6.29
N LEU A 6 -0.90 -15.18 5.62
CA LEU A 6 -0.92 -14.45 4.35
C LEU A 6 -1.79 -15.13 3.27
N PRO A 7 -1.83 -16.48 3.15
CA PRO A 7 -2.72 -17.13 2.18
C PRO A 7 -4.21 -16.89 2.40
N LEU A 8 -4.61 -16.55 3.64
CA LEU A 8 -5.99 -16.27 4.00
C LEU A 8 -6.41 -14.82 3.72
N ALA A 9 -5.44 -13.93 3.47
CA ALA A 9 -5.71 -12.52 3.27
C ALA A 9 -6.42 -12.25 1.94
N THR A 10 -7.44 -11.40 1.96
CA THR A 10 -8.05 -10.86 0.74
C THR A 10 -7.07 -9.93 0.03
N ILE A 11 -6.37 -9.10 0.78
CA ILE A 11 -5.29 -8.25 0.29
C ILE A 11 -4.21 -8.11 1.35
N ILE A 12 -2.96 -8.03 0.92
CA ILE A 12 -1.84 -7.58 1.76
C ILE A 12 -1.22 -6.32 1.16
N THR A 13 -0.66 -5.47 2.01
CA THR A 13 -0.21 -4.12 1.62
C THR A 13 1.25 -3.83 2.00
N PRO A 14 2.21 -4.69 1.61
CA PRO A 14 3.60 -4.50 1.97
C PRO A 14 4.20 -3.26 1.31
N ASN A 15 5.12 -2.59 2.00
CA ASN A 15 6.11 -1.72 1.36
C ASN A 15 7.22 -2.57 0.71
N VAL A 16 8.14 -1.94 -0.04
CA VAL A 16 9.22 -2.69 -0.72
C VAL A 16 10.07 -3.51 0.25
N PRO A 17 10.59 -3.00 1.38
CA PRO A 17 11.31 -3.82 2.36
C PRO A 17 10.49 -5.00 2.91
N GLU A 18 9.20 -4.80 3.22
CA GLU A 18 8.32 -5.86 3.68
C GLU A 18 8.07 -6.92 2.58
N ALA A 19 7.94 -6.48 1.33
CA ALA A 19 7.81 -7.38 0.19
C ALA A 19 9.07 -8.22 -0.02
N GLU A 20 10.27 -7.62 0.10
CA GLU A 20 11.55 -8.33 0.07
C GLU A 20 11.63 -9.45 1.10
N GLU A 21 11.20 -9.19 2.35
CA GLU A 21 11.12 -10.21 3.41
C GLU A 21 10.15 -11.36 3.06
N ILE A 22 9.04 -11.03 2.39
CA ILE A 22 8.07 -12.03 1.96
C ILE A 22 8.65 -12.90 0.84
N VAL A 23 9.27 -12.30 -0.18
CA VAL A 23 9.71 -13.02 -1.38
C VAL A 23 11.11 -13.62 -1.25
N GLY A 24 11.97 -13.06 -0.39
CA GLY A 24 13.34 -13.54 -0.15
C GLY A 24 14.36 -13.06 -1.16
N PHE A 25 14.04 -12.04 -1.97
CA PHE A 25 14.98 -11.40 -2.90
C PHE A 25 14.83 -9.88 -2.91
N LYS A 26 15.85 -9.17 -3.42
CA LYS A 26 15.88 -7.70 -3.48
C LYS A 26 14.98 -7.17 -4.60
N ILE A 27 14.35 -6.03 -4.33
CA ILE A 27 13.46 -5.31 -5.25
C ILE A 27 14.07 -3.93 -5.51
N VAL A 28 14.67 -3.76 -6.68
CA VAL A 28 15.39 -2.54 -7.09
C VAL A 28 14.72 -1.89 -8.30
N THR A 29 14.09 -2.68 -9.16
CA THR A 29 13.48 -2.26 -10.41
C THR A 29 11.99 -2.53 -10.43
N GLU A 30 11.27 -1.93 -11.39
CA GLU A 30 9.85 -2.25 -11.63
C GLU A 30 9.65 -3.72 -12.04
N ASP A 31 10.62 -4.32 -12.73
CA ASP A 31 10.59 -5.74 -13.07
C ASP A 31 10.67 -6.62 -11.82
N ASP A 32 11.45 -6.22 -10.82
CA ASP A 32 11.52 -6.93 -9.54
C ASP A 32 10.20 -6.80 -8.78
N ILE A 33 9.51 -5.64 -8.83
CA ILE A 33 8.17 -5.49 -8.27
C ILE A 33 7.19 -6.45 -8.96
N ASN A 34 7.23 -6.54 -10.29
CA ASN A 34 6.37 -7.44 -11.05
C ASN A 34 6.64 -8.91 -10.70
N LYS A 35 7.91 -9.30 -10.54
CA LYS A 35 8.27 -10.65 -10.07
C LYS A 35 7.78 -10.90 -8.64
N ALA A 36 7.95 -9.94 -7.75
CA ALA A 36 7.52 -10.04 -6.36
C ALA A 36 6.00 -10.17 -6.24
N GLY A 37 5.24 -9.34 -6.96
CA GLY A 37 3.79 -9.42 -6.99
C GLY A 37 3.28 -10.78 -7.47
N LYS A 38 3.82 -11.28 -8.57
CA LYS A 38 3.49 -12.62 -9.08
C LYS A 38 3.85 -13.71 -8.07
N PHE A 39 5.06 -13.68 -7.51
CA PHE A 39 5.49 -14.64 -6.49
C PHE A 39 4.54 -14.67 -5.29
N ILE A 40 4.13 -13.51 -4.79
CA ILE A 40 3.20 -13.43 -3.66
C ILE A 40 1.85 -14.05 -3.99
N LEU A 41 1.34 -13.85 -5.21
CA LEU A 41 0.07 -14.44 -5.64
C LEU A 41 0.15 -15.97 -5.83
N THR A 42 1.27 -16.49 -6.36
CA THR A 42 1.41 -17.91 -6.71
C THR A 42 2.00 -18.74 -5.57
N GLU A 43 3.12 -18.32 -5.00
CA GLU A 43 3.86 -19.12 -4.02
C GLU A 43 3.39 -18.87 -2.58
N VAL A 44 3.03 -17.63 -2.23
CA VAL A 44 2.44 -17.33 -0.91
C VAL A 44 0.95 -17.62 -0.90
N GLY A 45 0.27 -17.45 -2.03
CA GLY A 45 -1.13 -17.84 -2.22
C GLY A 45 -2.15 -16.77 -1.81
N CYS A 46 -1.74 -15.51 -1.61
CA CYS A 46 -2.66 -14.40 -1.36
C CYS A 46 -3.63 -14.20 -2.52
N LYS A 47 -4.82 -13.65 -2.24
CA LYS A 47 -5.79 -13.31 -3.30
C LYS A 47 -5.37 -12.07 -4.09
N SER A 48 -4.83 -11.07 -3.41
CA SER A 48 -4.27 -9.87 -4.02
C SER A 48 -3.17 -9.26 -3.15
N VAL A 49 -2.32 -8.45 -3.76
CA VAL A 49 -1.26 -7.71 -3.06
C VAL A 49 -1.09 -6.33 -3.67
N ILE A 50 -0.96 -5.31 -2.83
CA ILE A 50 -0.50 -3.98 -3.25
C ILE A 50 0.89 -3.74 -2.69
N ILE A 51 1.89 -3.65 -3.56
CA ILE A 51 3.27 -3.32 -3.19
C ILE A 51 3.42 -1.80 -3.28
N LYS A 52 3.70 -1.18 -2.13
CA LYS A 52 3.87 0.27 -2.01
C LYS A 52 5.29 0.65 -2.41
N GLY A 53 5.45 1.23 -3.61
CA GLY A 53 6.74 1.55 -4.21
C GLY A 53 7.32 2.91 -3.84
N GLY A 54 6.84 3.54 -2.78
CA GLY A 54 7.29 4.86 -2.32
C GLY A 54 8.79 4.97 -1.96
N HIS A 55 9.52 3.86 -1.92
CA HIS A 55 10.96 3.80 -1.63
C HIS A 55 11.84 3.76 -2.89
N LEU A 56 11.27 3.58 -4.08
CA LEU A 56 12.01 3.63 -5.34
C LEU A 56 12.23 5.09 -5.77
N GLU A 57 13.24 5.33 -6.60
CA GLU A 57 13.52 6.66 -7.12
C GLU A 57 12.38 7.18 -8.00
N GLY A 58 12.17 8.50 -8.02
CA GLY A 58 11.14 9.15 -8.81
C GLY A 58 9.80 9.33 -8.09
N LYS A 59 8.68 9.26 -8.83
CA LYS A 59 7.33 9.35 -8.28
C LYS A 59 7.01 8.14 -7.41
N ALA A 60 6.18 8.35 -6.39
CA ALA A 60 5.69 7.24 -5.58
C ALA A 60 4.68 6.43 -6.41
N LYS A 61 5.02 5.17 -6.70
CA LYS A 61 4.15 4.25 -7.42
C LYS A 61 3.71 3.12 -6.49
N ASP A 62 2.45 2.76 -6.54
CA ASP A 62 1.90 1.59 -5.85
C ASP A 62 1.32 0.63 -6.89
N TYR A 63 1.58 -0.66 -6.73
CA TYR A 63 1.29 -1.70 -7.72
C TYR A 63 0.35 -2.72 -7.11
N LEU A 64 -0.88 -2.78 -7.59
CA LEU A 64 -1.86 -3.81 -7.21
C LEU A 64 -1.80 -4.98 -8.17
N PHE A 65 -1.59 -6.16 -7.64
CA PHE A 65 -1.62 -7.42 -8.38
C PHE A 65 -2.82 -8.25 -7.94
N THR A 66 -3.53 -8.78 -8.92
CA THR A 66 -4.58 -9.79 -8.78
C THR A 66 -4.25 -10.99 -9.67
N ARG A 67 -4.93 -12.13 -9.48
CA ARG A 67 -4.55 -13.37 -10.19
C ARG A 67 -4.80 -13.33 -11.70
N ASN A 68 -5.77 -12.55 -12.16
CA ASN A 68 -6.29 -12.64 -13.53
C ASN A 68 -6.05 -11.39 -14.37
N ASP A 69 -5.49 -10.32 -13.78
CA ASP A 69 -5.36 -9.03 -14.45
C ASP A 69 -3.91 -8.56 -14.50
N SER A 70 -3.64 -7.66 -15.43
CA SER A 70 -2.40 -6.88 -15.42
C SER A 70 -2.35 -6.00 -14.18
N PRO A 71 -1.17 -5.67 -13.65
CA PRO A 71 -1.05 -4.81 -12.48
C PRO A 71 -1.72 -3.46 -12.68
N HIS A 72 -2.53 -3.04 -11.70
CA HIS A 72 -3.04 -1.67 -11.66
C HIS A 72 -2.02 -0.80 -10.93
N ILE A 73 -1.66 0.35 -11.52
CA ILE A 73 -0.58 1.21 -11.00
C ILE A 73 -1.14 2.58 -10.67
N TRP A 74 -0.87 3.05 -9.46
CA TRP A 74 -1.13 4.42 -9.05
C TRP A 74 0.17 5.18 -8.95
N GLU A 75 0.25 6.34 -9.59
CA GLU A 75 1.32 7.30 -9.40
C GLU A 75 0.85 8.46 -8.52
N SER A 76 1.71 8.93 -7.64
CA SER A 76 1.46 10.13 -6.82
C SER A 76 2.75 10.92 -6.63
N GLU A 77 2.58 12.24 -6.54
CA GLU A 77 3.69 13.11 -6.16
C GLU A 77 4.11 12.82 -4.71
N ARG A 78 5.41 12.91 -4.45
CA ARG A 78 5.93 12.78 -3.09
C ARG A 78 5.59 14.03 -2.30
N ILE A 79 4.96 13.83 -1.16
CA ILE A 79 4.70 14.91 -0.21
C ILE A 79 5.94 15.04 0.67
N ASN A 80 6.63 16.18 0.57
CA ASN A 80 7.81 16.45 1.39
C ASN A 80 7.39 16.84 2.81
N THR A 81 7.26 15.85 3.68
CA THR A 81 6.93 16.04 5.09
C THR A 81 7.57 14.94 5.95
N LYS A 82 7.89 15.27 7.19
CA LYS A 82 8.31 14.30 8.21
C LYS A 82 7.13 13.64 8.95
N HIS A 83 5.93 14.20 8.81
CA HIS A 83 4.73 13.76 9.54
C HIS A 83 4.01 12.64 8.77
N THR A 84 4.59 11.46 8.79
CA THR A 84 4.11 10.28 8.05
C THR A 84 3.77 9.10 8.96
N HIS A 85 3.81 9.30 10.29
CA HIS A 85 3.51 8.22 11.21
C HIS A 85 2.05 7.77 11.08
N GLY A 86 1.85 6.46 10.93
CA GLY A 86 0.53 5.87 10.76
C GLY A 86 0.04 5.78 9.29
N THR A 87 0.79 6.29 8.31
CA THR A 87 0.39 6.24 6.87
C THR A 87 0.02 4.83 6.41
N GLY A 88 0.89 3.84 6.67
CA GLY A 88 0.66 2.45 6.23
C GLY A 88 -0.56 1.82 6.91
N CYS A 89 -0.67 1.99 8.23
CA CYS A 89 -1.80 1.46 9.00
C CYS A 89 -3.13 2.09 8.55
N THR A 90 -3.15 3.43 8.35
CA THR A 90 -4.33 4.15 7.88
C THR A 90 -4.73 3.69 6.47
N PHE A 91 -3.77 3.54 5.56
CA PHE A 91 -4.03 3.06 4.21
C PHE A 91 -4.71 1.68 4.22
N SER A 92 -4.15 0.72 4.96
CA SER A 92 -4.72 -0.63 5.08
C SER A 92 -6.10 -0.63 5.74
N ALA A 93 -6.30 0.21 6.76
CA ALA A 93 -7.59 0.32 7.46
C ALA A 93 -8.68 0.87 6.53
N VAL A 94 -8.39 1.89 5.72
CA VAL A 94 -9.34 2.45 4.76
C VAL A 94 -9.70 1.43 3.69
N ILE A 95 -8.72 0.73 3.09
CA ILE A 95 -9.00 -0.36 2.14
C ILE A 95 -9.95 -1.39 2.75
N THR A 96 -9.66 -1.82 3.98
CA THR A 96 -10.49 -2.81 4.69
C THR A 96 -11.92 -2.31 4.89
N ALA A 97 -12.08 -1.05 5.30
CA ALA A 97 -13.39 -0.44 5.50
C ALA A 97 -14.19 -0.34 4.20
N GLU A 98 -13.54 0.07 3.11
CA GLU A 98 -14.20 0.20 1.79
C GLU A 98 -14.59 -1.15 1.21
N LEU A 99 -13.76 -2.19 1.35
CA LEU A 99 -14.13 -3.55 1.00
C LEU A 99 -15.31 -4.07 1.83
N ALA A 100 -15.37 -3.73 3.13
CA ALA A 100 -16.48 -4.10 4.00
C ALA A 100 -17.80 -3.38 3.63
N LYS A 101 -17.74 -2.18 3.03
CA LYS A 101 -18.89 -1.48 2.45
C LYS A 101 -19.37 -2.10 1.12
N GLY A 102 -18.63 -3.04 0.54
CA GLY A 102 -18.96 -3.71 -0.71
C GLY A 102 -18.33 -3.08 -1.96
N ASN A 103 -17.44 -2.13 -1.81
CA ASN A 103 -16.66 -1.60 -2.93
C ASN A 103 -15.71 -2.67 -3.50
N ASP A 104 -15.44 -2.61 -4.80
CA ASP A 104 -14.40 -3.43 -5.41
C ASP A 104 -13.00 -3.01 -4.96
N LEU A 105 -12.00 -3.83 -5.28
CA LEU A 105 -10.65 -3.64 -4.78
C LEU A 105 -9.98 -2.37 -5.33
N VAL A 106 -10.16 -2.06 -6.62
CA VAL A 106 -9.57 -0.87 -7.25
C VAL A 106 -10.18 0.40 -6.67
N THR A 107 -11.50 0.45 -6.57
CA THR A 107 -12.24 1.56 -5.92
C THR A 107 -11.79 1.75 -4.46
N SER A 108 -11.65 0.67 -3.71
CA SER A 108 -11.20 0.73 -2.31
C SER A 108 -9.79 1.32 -2.18
N VAL A 109 -8.88 0.96 -3.08
CA VAL A 109 -7.52 1.52 -3.12
C VAL A 109 -7.54 2.99 -3.56
N ASP A 110 -8.35 3.37 -4.55
CA ASP A 110 -8.52 4.76 -4.97
C ASP A 110 -8.95 5.68 -3.83
N ILE A 111 -9.95 5.25 -3.06
CA ILE A 111 -10.42 5.99 -1.89
C ILE A 111 -9.31 6.07 -0.84
N ALA A 112 -8.64 4.97 -0.55
CA ALA A 112 -7.53 4.94 0.40
C ALA A 112 -6.37 5.87 -0.01
N LYS A 113 -6.04 5.95 -1.29
CA LYS A 113 -5.04 6.88 -1.83
C LYS A 113 -5.44 8.34 -1.63
N LYS A 114 -6.68 8.69 -1.91
CA LYS A 114 -7.23 10.05 -1.68
C LYS A 114 -7.22 10.39 -0.19
N PHE A 115 -7.70 9.47 0.63
CA PHE A 115 -7.73 9.62 2.08
C PHE A 115 -6.34 9.88 2.66
N ILE A 116 -5.38 9.00 2.36
CA ILE A 116 -4.04 9.13 2.95
C ILE A 116 -3.30 10.37 2.44
N THR A 117 -3.52 10.78 1.18
CA THR A 117 -2.96 12.01 0.63
C THR A 117 -3.50 13.24 1.37
N ALA A 118 -4.79 13.29 1.64
CA ALA A 118 -5.40 14.36 2.43
C ALA A 118 -4.88 14.34 3.88
N ALA A 119 -4.78 13.17 4.48
CA ALA A 119 -4.32 13.00 5.85
C ALA A 119 -2.86 13.44 6.05
N ILE A 120 -1.99 13.18 5.07
CA ILE A 120 -0.58 13.61 5.10
C ILE A 120 -0.48 15.13 4.86
N LYS A 121 -1.16 15.66 3.84
CA LYS A 121 -1.11 17.09 3.49
C LYS A 121 -1.61 18.00 4.60
N ASN A 122 -2.52 17.53 5.42
CA ASN A 122 -3.12 18.27 6.53
C ASN A 122 -2.69 17.71 7.88
N SER A 123 -1.48 17.17 7.99
CA SER A 123 -0.97 16.65 9.25
C SER A 123 -0.95 17.77 10.31
N PRO A 124 -1.25 17.48 11.58
CA PRO A 124 -1.34 18.49 12.62
C PRO A 124 0.04 19.03 13.08
N GLU A 125 1.12 18.50 12.51
CA GLU A 125 2.52 18.88 12.80
C GLU A 125 2.88 18.85 14.29
N ILE A 126 2.33 17.89 15.03
CA ILE A 126 2.54 17.74 16.47
C ILE A 126 3.80 16.92 16.74
N GLY A 127 4.59 17.39 17.71
CA GLY A 127 5.80 16.72 18.19
C GLY A 127 7.07 17.05 17.41
N HIS A 128 8.21 16.53 17.88
CA HIS A 128 9.53 16.81 17.31
C HIS A 128 10.07 15.71 16.39
N GLY A 129 9.43 14.53 16.39
CA GLY A 129 9.77 13.39 15.52
C GLY A 129 8.84 13.29 14.30
N SER A 130 8.62 12.06 13.82
CA SER A 130 7.63 11.77 12.79
C SER A 130 6.23 11.91 13.39
N GLY A 131 5.58 13.06 13.14
CA GLY A 131 4.23 13.34 13.63
C GLY A 131 3.16 12.50 12.94
N PRO A 132 1.94 12.42 13.54
CA PRO A 132 0.86 11.64 13.03
C PRO A 132 0.21 12.26 11.79
N VAL A 133 -0.41 11.42 10.95
CA VAL A 133 -1.31 11.87 9.89
C VAL A 133 -2.66 12.32 10.46
N ASN A 134 -3.40 13.15 9.72
CA ASN A 134 -4.71 13.68 10.13
C ASN A 134 -5.86 12.83 9.59
N HIS A 135 -6.44 11.97 10.43
CA HIS A 135 -7.52 11.07 10.03
C HIS A 135 -8.87 11.77 9.73
N ILE A 136 -9.04 13.03 10.09
CA ILE A 136 -10.28 13.79 9.84
C ILE A 136 -10.16 14.78 8.67
N ALA A 137 -9.03 14.78 7.96
CA ALA A 137 -8.78 15.71 6.86
C ALA A 137 -9.50 15.34 5.56
N TYR A 138 -9.83 14.07 5.37
CA TYR A 138 -10.57 13.59 4.20
C TYR A 138 -12.07 13.82 4.41
N LYS A 139 -12.69 14.44 3.40
CA LYS A 139 -14.16 14.59 3.30
C LYS A 139 -14.59 13.93 1.99
N GLU A 140 -15.55 13.05 2.06
CA GLU A 140 -16.21 12.43 0.92
C GLU A 140 -16.91 13.48 0.04
#